data_6ec211f47f15155506b99483e3fd724a
#
_entry.id   6ec211f47f15155506b99483e3fd724a
#
_cell.length_a   1.000
_cell.length_b   1.000
_cell.length_c   1.000
_cell.angle_alpha   90.00
_cell.angle_beta   90.00
_cell.angle_gamma   90.00
#
_symmetry.space_group_name_H-M   'P 1'
#
loop_
_entity.id
_entity.type
_entity.pdbx_description
1 polymer ?
#
loop_
_entity_poly.entity_id
_entity_poly.type
_entity_poly.pdbx_seq_one_letter_code
_entity_poly.pdbx_strand_id
1 'polypeptide(L)'
;MQQRLINDMARYLQSLPEDQRIEAINAFRQAIHENSPFRDQPVDCVLWIKQDEITANDYNPNNVAPPEKRLLSKSLEMDGFTQPIVVTEGDAEHYEIVDGFHRHEMGSNRAILKRQLKGYLPITCLRKGRQKKGDRMAATIRHNRARGRHQIHAMSDIVRELVQLGWDDAKIGQELGMDSDEVLRLKQINGLLELFADRRYSEAWTVK
;
A
#
# COMPACT_ATOMS: atom_id res chain seq x y z
N MET A 1 16.68 36.70 -5.62
CA MET A 1 15.32 36.42 -5.12
C MET A 1 15.20 34.99 -4.60
N GLN A 2 15.50 33.97 -5.37
CA GLN A 2 15.40 32.55 -4.97
C GLN A 2 16.17 32.22 -3.68
N GLN A 3 17.44 32.62 -3.57
CA GLN A 3 18.27 32.36 -2.38
C GLN A 3 17.68 32.99 -1.10
N ARG A 4 17.07 34.18 -1.22
CA ARG A 4 16.41 34.83 -0.09
C ARG A 4 15.24 34.03 0.41
N LEU A 5 14.36 33.52 -0.50
CA LEU A 5 13.22 32.65 -0.15
C LEU A 5 13.69 31.38 0.54
N ILE A 6 14.76 30.73 0.04
CA ILE A 6 15.34 29.51 0.66
C ILE A 6 15.83 29.82 2.08
N ASN A 7 16.53 30.96 2.27
CA ASN A 7 17.03 31.33 3.58
C ASN A 7 15.90 31.69 4.56
N ASP A 8 14.85 32.35 4.08
CA ASP A 8 13.69 32.72 4.88
C ASP A 8 12.91 31.42 5.31
N MET A 9 12.71 30.50 4.39
CA MET A 9 12.12 29.18 4.69
C MET A 9 12.97 28.41 5.72
N ALA A 10 14.28 28.36 5.55
CA ALA A 10 15.18 27.68 6.48
C ALA A 10 15.11 28.27 7.89
N ARG A 11 15.12 29.62 8.01
CA ARG A 11 14.98 30.32 9.30
C ARG A 11 13.62 30.03 9.94
N TYR A 12 12.55 30.07 9.18
CA TYR A 12 11.21 29.75 9.66
C TYR A 12 11.16 28.33 10.21
N LEU A 13 11.62 27.32 9.46
CA LEU A 13 11.63 25.93 9.90
C LEU A 13 12.48 25.71 11.17
N GLN A 14 13.61 26.39 11.29
CA GLN A 14 14.47 26.31 12.48
C GLN A 14 13.83 26.91 13.73
N SER A 15 12.92 27.88 13.56
CA SER A 15 12.23 28.52 14.69
C SER A 15 11.09 27.68 15.28
N LEU A 16 10.64 26.63 14.57
CA LEU A 16 9.50 25.82 14.97
C LEU A 16 9.91 24.65 15.86
N PRO A 17 9.05 24.26 16.83
CA PRO A 17 9.11 22.95 17.49
C PRO A 17 9.04 21.81 16.46
N GLU A 18 9.50 20.62 16.84
CA GLU A 18 9.68 19.50 15.91
C GLU A 18 8.42 19.12 15.14
N ASP A 19 7.28 18.91 15.83
CA ASP A 19 6.03 18.49 15.19
C ASP A 19 5.51 19.57 14.23
N GLN A 20 5.49 20.84 14.66
CA GLN A 20 5.10 21.97 13.80
C GLN A 20 6.05 22.15 12.60
N ARG A 21 7.32 21.80 12.78
CA ARG A 21 8.30 21.82 11.69
C ARG A 21 7.98 20.75 10.64
N ILE A 22 7.56 19.54 11.06
CA ILE A 22 7.15 18.47 10.15
C ILE A 22 5.90 18.89 9.37
N GLU A 23 4.91 19.46 10.05
CA GLU A 23 3.70 20.00 9.41
C GLU A 23 4.03 21.11 8.39
N ALA A 24 4.90 22.06 8.75
CA ALA A 24 5.34 23.10 7.86
C ALA A 24 6.12 22.55 6.64
N ILE A 25 6.98 21.53 6.83
CA ILE A 25 7.66 20.84 5.73
C ILE A 25 6.65 20.19 4.79
N ASN A 26 5.63 19.52 5.31
CA ASN A 26 4.56 18.92 4.51
C ASN A 26 3.80 19.99 3.71
N ALA A 27 3.44 21.13 4.35
CA ALA A 27 2.78 22.24 3.68
C ALA A 27 3.61 22.82 2.53
N PHE A 28 4.92 23.00 2.75
CA PHE A 28 5.82 23.45 1.67
C PHE A 28 5.91 22.44 0.52
N ARG A 29 5.99 21.14 0.82
CA ARG A 29 6.02 20.09 -0.20
C ARG A 29 4.74 20.08 -1.04
N GLN A 30 3.59 20.24 -0.41
CA GLN A 30 2.30 20.36 -1.10
C GLN A 30 2.25 21.59 -2.00
N ALA A 31 2.64 22.75 -1.50
CA ALA A 31 2.68 23.99 -2.29
C ALA A 31 3.64 23.90 -3.49
N ILE A 32 4.79 23.25 -3.32
CA ILE A 32 5.74 22.99 -4.42
C ILE A 32 5.10 22.04 -5.43
N HIS A 33 4.48 20.97 -4.97
CA HIS A 33 3.84 19.96 -5.81
C HIS A 33 2.69 20.55 -6.66
N GLU A 34 1.85 21.40 -6.09
CA GLU A 34 0.77 22.09 -6.82
C GLU A 34 1.28 22.91 -8.01
N ASN A 35 2.50 23.42 -7.91
CA ASN A 35 3.15 24.21 -8.95
C ASN A 35 4.17 23.39 -9.78
N SER A 36 4.30 22.10 -9.53
CA SER A 36 5.25 21.23 -10.21
C SER A 36 4.74 20.80 -11.59
N PRO A 37 5.61 20.75 -12.63
CA PRO A 37 5.25 20.12 -13.89
C PRO A 37 5.03 18.60 -13.76
N PHE A 38 5.43 18.01 -12.64
CA PHE A 38 5.30 16.59 -12.33
C PHE A 38 4.17 16.27 -11.33
N ARG A 39 3.28 17.22 -11.05
CA ARG A 39 2.18 17.07 -10.10
C ARG A 39 1.26 15.87 -10.36
N ASP A 40 1.28 15.31 -11.57
CA ASP A 40 0.56 14.09 -11.91
C ASP A 40 1.30 12.80 -11.51
N GLN A 41 2.51 12.92 -10.95
CA GLN A 41 3.30 11.78 -10.49
C GLN A 41 3.28 11.72 -8.95
N PRO A 42 2.75 10.63 -8.35
CA PRO A 42 2.68 10.50 -6.90
C PRO A 42 3.99 10.76 -6.15
N VAL A 43 5.11 10.31 -6.71
CA VAL A 43 6.44 10.46 -6.10
C VAL A 43 6.92 11.92 -6.00
N ASP A 44 6.31 12.84 -6.76
CA ASP A 44 6.66 14.27 -6.71
C ASP A 44 6.31 14.91 -5.36
N CYS A 45 5.37 14.30 -4.60
CA CYS A 45 5.02 14.74 -3.26
C CYS A 45 5.12 13.58 -2.26
N VAL A 46 6.14 13.63 -1.40
CA VAL A 46 6.30 12.69 -0.28
C VAL A 46 6.07 13.44 1.02
N LEU A 47 5.08 13.01 1.80
CA LEU A 47 4.69 13.62 3.06
C LEU A 47 5.08 12.72 4.24
N TRP A 48 5.38 13.32 5.38
CA TRP A 48 5.58 12.63 6.65
C TRP A 48 4.28 12.66 7.44
N ILE A 49 3.65 11.51 7.62
CA ILE A 49 2.34 11.35 8.27
C ILE A 49 2.51 10.48 9.51
N LYS A 50 1.77 10.78 10.57
CA LYS A 50 1.78 9.96 11.78
C LYS A 50 1.32 8.55 11.47
N GLN A 51 2.00 7.56 12.04
CA GLN A 51 1.77 6.15 11.76
C GLN A 51 0.34 5.69 12.10
N ASP A 52 -0.31 6.33 13.06
CA ASP A 52 -1.68 6.06 13.51
C ASP A 52 -2.75 6.60 12.56
N GLU A 53 -2.39 7.52 11.66
CA GLU A 53 -3.25 8.00 10.57
C GLU A 53 -3.19 7.09 9.33
N ILE A 54 -2.32 6.05 9.33
CA ILE A 54 -2.12 5.15 8.21
C ILE A 54 -2.66 3.76 8.57
N THR A 55 -3.64 3.29 7.80
CA THR A 55 -4.28 1.99 8.01
C THR A 55 -3.86 0.98 6.95
N ALA A 56 -3.67 -0.27 7.38
CA ALA A 56 -3.46 -1.37 6.45
C ALA A 56 -4.78 -1.72 5.74
N ASN A 57 -4.69 -2.13 4.48
CA ASN A 57 -5.83 -2.73 3.79
C ASN A 57 -6.05 -4.18 4.27
N ASP A 58 -7.28 -4.67 4.12
CA ASP A 58 -7.72 -6.02 4.52
C ASP A 58 -7.52 -7.09 3.41
N TYR A 59 -7.06 -6.68 2.23
CA TYR A 59 -6.94 -7.50 1.02
C TYR A 59 -5.50 -7.65 0.50
N ASN A 60 -4.48 -7.43 1.33
CA ASN A 60 -3.09 -7.58 0.87
C ASN A 60 -2.71 -9.05 0.71
N PRO A 61 -2.45 -9.55 -0.52
CA PRO A 61 -2.15 -10.96 -0.78
C PRO A 61 -0.71 -11.34 -0.44
N ASN A 62 0.15 -10.37 -0.09
CA ASN A 62 1.57 -10.61 0.10
C ASN A 62 1.89 -11.06 1.52
N ASN A 63 2.45 -12.26 1.61
CA ASN A 63 3.10 -12.74 2.82
C ASN A 63 4.59 -12.87 2.55
N VAL A 64 5.40 -12.11 3.27
CA VAL A 64 6.86 -12.12 3.16
C VAL A 64 7.44 -13.10 4.16
N ALA A 65 8.33 -13.98 3.70
CA ALA A 65 8.96 -14.96 4.57
C ALA A 65 9.83 -14.30 5.66
N PRO A 66 10.00 -14.95 6.83
CA PRO A 66 10.77 -14.37 7.94
C PRO A 66 12.19 -13.91 7.59
N PRO A 67 12.97 -14.59 6.73
CA PRO A 67 14.28 -14.11 6.29
C PRO A 67 14.22 -12.79 5.53
N GLU A 68 13.25 -12.65 4.64
CA GLU A 68 13.04 -11.44 3.83
C GLU A 68 12.56 -10.27 4.70
N LYS A 69 11.70 -10.54 5.69
CA LYS A 69 11.32 -9.52 6.69
C LYS A 69 12.54 -9.00 7.47
N ARG A 70 13.46 -9.89 7.85
CA ARG A 70 14.70 -9.49 8.55
C ARG A 70 15.60 -8.63 7.64
N LEU A 71 15.73 -9.01 6.37
CA LEU A 71 16.52 -8.26 5.40
C LEU A 71 15.93 -6.87 5.17
N LEU A 72 14.62 -6.76 5.01
CA LEU A 72 13.93 -5.49 4.88
C LEU A 72 14.13 -4.61 6.12
N SER A 73 13.97 -5.17 7.33
CA SER A 73 14.23 -4.44 8.57
C SER A 73 15.65 -3.88 8.62
N LYS A 74 16.64 -4.72 8.27
CA LYS A 74 18.05 -4.30 8.23
C LYS A 74 18.30 -3.20 7.20
N SER A 75 17.71 -3.29 6.02
CA SER A 75 17.83 -2.25 4.99
C SER A 75 17.24 -0.92 5.49
N LEU A 76 16.04 -0.96 6.08
CA LEU A 76 15.42 0.25 6.63
C LEU A 76 16.22 0.87 7.78
N GLU A 77 16.88 0.04 8.60
CA GLU A 77 17.72 0.52 9.71
C GLU A 77 19.04 1.15 9.21
N MET A 78 19.63 0.60 8.16
CA MET A 78 20.93 1.06 7.63
C MET A 78 20.79 2.15 6.56
N ASP A 79 19.83 2.00 5.65
CA ASP A 79 19.70 2.86 4.47
C ASP A 79 18.56 3.89 4.60
N GLY A 80 17.67 3.69 5.61
CA GLY A 80 16.44 4.49 5.76
C GLY A 80 15.35 4.13 4.76
N PHE A 81 14.30 4.93 4.75
CA PHE A 81 13.21 4.80 3.78
C PHE A 81 13.61 5.40 2.43
N THR A 82 14.03 4.57 1.51
CA THR A 82 14.38 4.95 0.13
C THR A 82 13.16 5.02 -0.81
N GLN A 83 12.04 4.41 -0.39
CA GLN A 83 10.77 4.41 -1.12
C GLN A 83 9.63 4.75 -0.16
N PRO A 84 8.76 5.70 -0.48
CA PRO A 84 7.59 6.01 0.35
C PRO A 84 6.59 4.86 0.33
N ILE A 85 5.72 4.84 1.34
CA ILE A 85 4.53 3.99 1.37
C ILE A 85 3.52 4.62 0.41
N VAL A 86 2.96 3.83 -0.50
CA VAL A 86 1.93 4.31 -1.43
C VAL A 86 0.57 4.14 -0.77
N VAL A 87 -0.17 5.23 -0.68
CA VAL A 87 -1.47 5.27 -0.02
C VAL A 87 -2.54 5.88 -0.92
N THR A 88 -3.78 5.72 -0.53
CA THR A 88 -4.92 6.49 -1.02
C THR A 88 -5.56 7.24 0.16
N GLU A 89 -6.15 8.39 -0.10
CA GLU A 89 -6.97 9.08 0.88
C GLU A 89 -8.17 8.21 1.22
N GLY A 90 -8.32 7.85 2.49
CA GLY A 90 -9.46 7.12 3.05
C GLY A 90 -10.51 8.07 3.59
N ASP A 91 -11.47 7.53 4.33
CA ASP A 91 -12.47 8.33 5.02
C ASP A 91 -11.86 8.99 6.28
N ALA A 92 -12.33 10.18 6.63
CA ALA A 92 -11.99 10.87 7.89
C ALA A 92 -10.49 11.13 8.13
N GLU A 93 -9.76 11.69 7.16
CA GLU A 93 -8.34 12.06 7.27
C GLU A 93 -7.38 10.88 7.49
N HIS A 94 -7.82 9.65 7.22
CA HIS A 94 -6.97 8.47 7.27
C HIS A 94 -6.48 8.08 5.89
N TYR A 95 -5.30 7.46 5.86
CA TYR A 95 -4.67 6.96 4.65
C TYR A 95 -4.72 5.43 4.64
N GLU A 96 -5.19 4.84 3.53
CA GLU A 96 -5.20 3.39 3.33
C GLU A 96 -4.00 2.95 2.48
N ILE A 97 -3.26 1.95 2.93
CA ILE A 97 -2.06 1.45 2.24
C ILE A 97 -2.46 0.73 0.96
N VAL A 98 -1.82 1.10 -0.15
CA VAL A 98 -1.89 0.41 -1.45
C VAL A 98 -0.64 -0.42 -1.70
N ASP A 99 0.55 0.12 -1.39
CA ASP A 99 1.83 -0.59 -1.46
C ASP A 99 2.75 -0.16 -0.33
N GLY A 100 3.61 -1.08 0.12
CA GLY A 100 4.55 -0.83 1.20
C GLY A 100 4.08 -1.30 2.57
N PHE A 101 3.12 -2.23 2.64
CA PHE A 101 2.61 -2.81 3.88
C PHE A 101 3.73 -3.24 4.85
N HIS A 102 4.74 -3.99 4.36
CA HIS A 102 5.83 -4.44 5.22
C HIS A 102 6.75 -3.30 5.68
N ARG A 103 6.91 -2.24 4.87
CA ARG A 103 7.63 -1.02 5.28
C ARG A 103 6.88 -0.29 6.39
N HIS A 104 5.56 -0.21 6.28
CA HIS A 104 4.70 0.31 7.32
C HIS A 104 4.81 -0.54 8.60
N GLU A 105 4.65 -1.86 8.49
CA GLU A 105 4.76 -2.81 9.61
C GLU A 105 6.11 -2.64 10.35
N MET A 106 7.22 -2.57 9.61
CA MET A 106 8.55 -2.40 10.21
C MET A 106 8.72 -1.02 10.84
N GLY A 107 8.34 0.04 10.14
CA GLY A 107 8.47 1.42 10.62
C GLY A 107 7.65 1.70 11.89
N SER A 108 6.47 1.08 12.00
CA SER A 108 5.56 1.24 13.13
C SER A 108 5.93 0.38 14.34
N ASN A 109 6.43 -0.84 14.11
CA ASN A 109 6.60 -1.82 15.19
C ASN A 109 8.04 -1.99 15.69
N ARG A 110 9.05 -1.67 14.88
CA ARG A 110 10.45 -1.78 15.28
C ARG A 110 10.88 -0.58 16.14
N ALA A 111 11.26 -0.83 17.38
CA ALA A 111 11.63 0.23 18.34
C ALA A 111 12.72 1.18 17.83
N ILE A 112 13.72 0.65 17.09
CA ILE A 112 14.79 1.45 16.49
C ILE A 112 14.21 2.39 15.43
N LEU A 113 13.44 1.85 14.47
CA LEU A 113 12.84 2.64 13.40
C LEU A 113 11.83 3.64 13.94
N LYS A 114 10.98 3.25 14.88
CA LYS A 114 10.01 4.15 15.52
C LYS A 114 10.70 5.36 16.17
N ARG A 115 11.86 5.15 16.81
CA ARG A 115 12.66 6.25 17.39
C ARG A 115 13.27 7.14 16.32
N GLN A 116 13.88 6.56 15.28
CA GLN A 116 14.48 7.32 14.16
C GLN A 116 13.45 8.14 13.38
N LEU A 117 12.27 7.57 13.18
CA LEU A 117 11.16 8.17 12.42
C LEU A 117 10.23 9.04 13.27
N LYS A 118 10.44 9.08 14.61
CA LYS A 118 9.67 9.93 15.54
C LYS A 118 8.15 9.69 15.47
N GLY A 119 7.73 8.48 15.07
CA GLY A 119 6.33 8.10 14.88
C GLY A 119 5.71 8.55 13.54
N TYR A 120 6.50 9.10 12.63
CA TYR A 120 6.06 9.47 11.29
C TYR A 120 6.55 8.46 10.24
N LEU A 121 5.78 8.32 9.16
CA LEU A 121 6.15 7.48 8.01
C LEU A 121 6.05 8.29 6.72
N PRO A 122 6.97 8.07 5.76
CA PRO A 122 6.91 8.75 4.47
C PRO A 122 5.86 8.11 3.58
N ILE A 123 4.90 8.90 3.12
CA ILE A 123 3.84 8.45 2.21
C ILE A 123 3.84 9.24 0.91
N THR A 124 3.27 8.64 -0.13
CA THR A 124 2.83 9.33 -1.34
C THR A 124 1.43 8.85 -1.71
N CYS A 125 0.57 9.79 -2.13
CA CYS A 125 -0.81 9.47 -2.48
C CYS A 125 -0.95 9.09 -3.95
N LEU A 126 -1.77 8.08 -4.24
CA LEU A 126 -2.18 7.78 -5.60
C LEU A 126 -2.91 8.96 -6.22
N ARG A 127 -2.90 9.03 -7.57
CA ARG A 127 -3.66 10.02 -8.33
C ARG A 127 -5.14 10.02 -7.95
N LYS A 128 -5.72 11.21 -7.84
CA LYS A 128 -7.16 11.39 -7.62
C LYS A 128 -7.97 10.69 -8.74
N GLY A 129 -9.15 10.15 -8.40
CA GLY A 129 -10.04 9.50 -9.35
C GLY A 129 -10.05 7.96 -9.32
N ARG A 130 -9.21 7.33 -8.50
CA ARG A 130 -9.20 5.87 -8.29
C ARG A 130 -9.46 5.51 -6.80
N GLN A 131 -10.53 6.09 -6.24
CA GLN A 131 -10.84 5.97 -4.80
C GLN A 131 -11.83 4.85 -4.48
N LYS A 132 -12.53 4.29 -5.49
CA LYS A 132 -13.46 3.18 -5.27
C LYS A 132 -12.70 1.93 -4.79
N LYS A 133 -13.31 1.12 -3.92
CA LYS A 133 -12.68 -0.07 -3.33
C LYS A 133 -12.04 -0.98 -4.40
N GLY A 134 -12.74 -1.26 -5.49
CA GLY A 134 -12.21 -2.07 -6.59
C GLY A 134 -10.95 -1.47 -7.25
N ASP A 135 -10.91 -0.15 -7.43
CA ASP A 135 -9.74 0.52 -8.02
C ASP A 135 -8.52 0.46 -7.08
N ARG A 136 -8.74 0.58 -5.75
CA ARG A 136 -7.68 0.44 -4.74
C ARG A 136 -7.13 -0.99 -4.70
N MET A 137 -8.02 -1.99 -4.68
CA MET A 137 -7.65 -3.41 -4.75
C MET A 137 -6.83 -3.70 -6.00
N ALA A 138 -7.30 -3.25 -7.18
CA ALA A 138 -6.57 -3.43 -8.43
C ALA A 138 -5.19 -2.74 -8.41
N ALA A 139 -5.09 -1.55 -7.84
CA ALA A 139 -3.81 -0.87 -7.68
C ALA A 139 -2.84 -1.68 -6.80
N THR A 140 -3.31 -2.16 -5.63
CA THR A 140 -2.52 -3.02 -4.74
C THR A 140 -2.00 -4.26 -5.46
N ILE A 141 -2.85 -4.92 -6.23
CA ILE A 141 -2.46 -6.13 -6.99
C ILE A 141 -1.45 -5.80 -8.08
N ARG A 142 -1.65 -4.74 -8.87
CA ARG A 142 -0.67 -4.34 -9.90
C ARG A 142 0.71 -4.06 -9.31
N HIS A 143 0.77 -3.29 -8.21
CA HIS A 143 2.03 -3.01 -7.52
C HIS A 143 2.70 -4.27 -7.01
N ASN A 144 1.92 -5.18 -6.44
CA ASN A 144 2.42 -6.43 -5.90
C ASN A 144 2.82 -7.42 -7.01
N ARG A 145 1.96 -7.61 -8.02
CA ARG A 145 2.18 -8.57 -9.11
C ARG A 145 3.42 -8.25 -9.95
N ALA A 146 3.74 -6.98 -10.11
CA ALA A 146 4.96 -6.56 -10.78
C ALA A 146 6.25 -6.97 -10.05
N ARG A 147 6.16 -7.39 -8.77
CA ARG A 147 7.32 -7.63 -7.90
C ARG A 147 7.55 -9.08 -7.46
N GLY A 148 6.66 -10.05 -7.79
CA GLY A 148 6.89 -11.41 -7.33
C GLY A 148 5.73 -12.40 -7.43
N ARG A 149 5.88 -13.56 -6.76
CA ARG A 149 4.90 -14.64 -6.74
C ARG A 149 3.79 -14.36 -5.73
N HIS A 150 2.54 -14.64 -6.11
CA HIS A 150 1.36 -14.46 -5.27
C HIS A 150 0.82 -15.80 -4.78
N GLN A 151 0.14 -15.76 -3.63
CA GLN A 151 -0.63 -16.90 -3.13
C GLN A 151 -1.92 -17.02 -3.95
N ILE A 152 -2.14 -18.19 -4.55
CA ILE A 152 -3.29 -18.46 -5.44
C ILE A 152 -4.62 -18.21 -4.72
N HIS A 153 -4.75 -18.64 -3.46
CA HIS A 153 -5.98 -18.44 -2.67
C HIS A 153 -6.29 -16.96 -2.46
N ALA A 154 -5.31 -16.16 -2.04
CA ALA A 154 -5.51 -14.73 -1.85
C ALA A 154 -5.90 -14.01 -3.15
N MET A 155 -5.34 -14.41 -4.29
CA MET A 155 -5.73 -13.88 -5.60
C MET A 155 -7.14 -14.29 -6.00
N SER A 156 -7.55 -15.53 -5.69
CA SER A 156 -8.91 -16.00 -5.93
C SER A 156 -9.94 -15.22 -5.10
N ASP A 157 -9.66 -14.92 -3.83
CA ASP A 157 -10.52 -14.10 -2.97
C ASP A 157 -10.69 -12.68 -3.51
N ILE A 158 -9.61 -12.07 -3.99
CA ILE A 158 -9.64 -10.74 -4.60
C ILE A 158 -10.48 -10.74 -5.89
N VAL A 159 -10.29 -11.72 -6.77
CA VAL A 159 -11.09 -11.83 -8.01
C VAL A 159 -12.57 -11.96 -7.65
N ARG A 160 -12.92 -12.78 -6.66
CA ARG A 160 -14.31 -12.91 -6.16
C ARG A 160 -14.86 -11.57 -5.69
N GLU A 161 -14.12 -10.83 -4.88
CA GLU A 161 -14.56 -9.54 -4.36
C GLU A 161 -14.76 -8.51 -5.48
N LEU A 162 -13.87 -8.46 -6.47
CA LEU A 162 -14.04 -7.60 -7.64
C LEU A 162 -15.30 -7.95 -8.44
N VAL A 163 -15.62 -9.24 -8.60
CA VAL A 163 -16.89 -9.67 -9.21
C VAL A 163 -18.09 -9.19 -8.40
N GLN A 164 -18.06 -9.31 -7.07
CA GLN A 164 -19.11 -8.81 -6.18
C GLN A 164 -19.27 -7.28 -6.25
N LEU A 165 -18.17 -6.55 -6.51
CA LEU A 165 -18.17 -5.11 -6.77
C LEU A 165 -18.65 -4.75 -8.19
N GLY A 166 -19.12 -5.74 -8.99
CA GLY A 166 -19.70 -5.55 -10.31
C GLY A 166 -18.69 -5.44 -11.46
N TRP A 167 -17.46 -5.91 -11.26
CA TRP A 167 -16.48 -5.95 -12.35
C TRP A 167 -16.69 -7.20 -13.20
N ASP A 168 -16.65 -7.04 -14.52
CA ASP A 168 -16.62 -8.15 -15.45
C ASP A 168 -15.21 -8.74 -15.62
N ASP A 169 -15.14 -9.92 -16.23
CA ASP A 169 -13.89 -10.67 -16.40
C ASP A 169 -12.88 -9.92 -17.27
N ALA A 170 -13.37 -9.19 -18.29
CA ALA A 170 -12.51 -8.41 -19.17
C ALA A 170 -11.83 -7.26 -18.42
N LYS A 171 -12.59 -6.54 -17.59
CA LYS A 171 -12.06 -5.46 -16.74
C LYS A 171 -11.08 -6.00 -15.69
N ILE A 172 -11.42 -7.13 -15.04
CA ILE A 172 -10.53 -7.78 -14.07
C ILE A 172 -9.22 -8.16 -14.76
N GLY A 173 -9.28 -8.84 -15.91
CA GLY A 173 -8.11 -9.22 -16.69
C GLY A 173 -7.24 -8.02 -17.06
N GLN A 174 -7.83 -6.96 -17.57
CA GLN A 174 -7.13 -5.75 -17.98
C GLN A 174 -6.45 -5.04 -16.78
N GLU A 175 -7.19 -4.85 -15.70
CA GLU A 175 -6.70 -4.10 -14.52
C GLU A 175 -5.68 -4.87 -13.69
N LEU A 176 -5.75 -6.21 -13.67
CA LEU A 176 -4.83 -7.07 -12.92
C LEU A 176 -3.71 -7.65 -13.77
N GLY A 177 -3.72 -7.44 -15.09
CA GLY A 177 -2.77 -8.04 -16.02
C GLY A 177 -2.90 -9.56 -16.12
N MET A 178 -4.14 -10.08 -16.11
CA MET A 178 -4.48 -11.50 -16.21
C MET A 178 -5.08 -11.82 -17.57
N ASP A 179 -4.82 -13.01 -18.09
CA ASP A 179 -5.58 -13.51 -19.21
C ASP A 179 -6.97 -14.06 -18.78
N SER A 180 -7.87 -14.27 -19.74
CA SER A 180 -9.23 -14.73 -19.46
C SER A 180 -9.26 -16.10 -18.77
N ASP A 181 -8.33 -16.98 -19.10
CA ASP A 181 -8.24 -18.33 -18.50
C ASP A 181 -7.75 -18.25 -17.06
N GLU A 182 -6.87 -17.33 -16.75
CA GLU A 182 -6.39 -17.09 -15.39
C GLU A 182 -7.52 -16.56 -14.50
N VAL A 183 -8.28 -15.56 -14.98
CA VAL A 183 -9.45 -15.03 -14.27
C VAL A 183 -10.47 -16.13 -14.03
N LEU A 184 -10.79 -16.95 -15.06
CA LEU A 184 -11.73 -18.06 -14.93
C LEU A 184 -11.27 -19.10 -13.90
N ARG A 185 -10.01 -19.52 -13.93
CA ARG A 185 -9.43 -20.44 -12.94
C ARG A 185 -9.52 -19.94 -11.51
N LEU A 186 -9.22 -18.66 -11.29
CA LEU A 186 -9.30 -18.05 -9.96
C LEU A 186 -10.75 -17.98 -9.44
N LYS A 187 -11.72 -17.73 -10.31
CA LYS A 187 -13.16 -17.81 -9.98
C LYS A 187 -13.58 -19.23 -9.60
N GLN A 188 -13.11 -20.25 -10.35
CA GLN A 188 -13.44 -21.65 -10.09
C GLN A 188 -12.91 -22.16 -8.74
N ILE A 189 -11.73 -21.71 -8.31
CA ILE A 189 -11.15 -22.12 -7.01
C ILE A 189 -12.11 -21.75 -5.87
N ASN A 190 -12.66 -20.53 -5.85
CA ASN A 190 -13.63 -20.12 -4.83
C ASN A 190 -14.97 -20.81 -5.00
N GLY A 191 -15.47 -20.99 -6.21
CA GLY A 191 -16.71 -21.71 -6.47
C GLY A 191 -16.66 -23.16 -5.99
N LEU A 192 -15.53 -23.84 -6.16
CA LEU A 192 -15.33 -25.20 -5.61
C LEU A 192 -15.29 -25.20 -4.09
N LEU A 193 -14.60 -24.25 -3.46
CA LEU A 193 -14.56 -24.15 -1.99
C LEU A 193 -15.96 -23.92 -1.39
N GLU A 194 -16.78 -23.07 -1.99
CA GLU A 194 -18.17 -22.82 -1.56
C GLU A 194 -19.06 -24.06 -1.74
N LEU A 195 -18.91 -24.81 -2.84
CA LEU A 195 -19.65 -26.06 -3.08
C LEU A 195 -19.34 -27.16 -2.06
N PHE A 196 -18.16 -27.12 -1.45
CA PHE A 196 -17.71 -28.12 -0.48
C PHE A 196 -17.74 -27.62 0.97
N ALA A 197 -17.97 -26.33 1.23
CA ALA A 197 -17.95 -25.75 2.58
C ALA A 197 -18.99 -26.37 3.52
N ASP A 198 -20.16 -26.78 3.00
CA ASP A 198 -21.26 -27.39 3.78
C ASP A 198 -21.33 -28.93 3.72
N ARG A 199 -20.39 -29.58 3.05
CA ARG A 199 -20.38 -31.03 2.99
C ARG A 199 -19.51 -31.64 4.08
N ARG A 200 -20.10 -32.38 5.01
CA ARG A 200 -19.36 -33.28 5.90
C ARG A 200 -18.69 -34.34 5.03
N TYR A 201 -17.37 -34.32 4.96
CA TYR A 201 -16.60 -35.38 4.32
C TYR A 201 -16.86 -36.70 5.10
N SER A 202 -17.29 -37.74 4.42
CA SER A 202 -17.22 -39.09 4.96
C SER A 202 -15.73 -39.47 5.08
N GLU A 203 -15.35 -40.10 6.19
CA GLU A 203 -13.98 -40.59 6.37
C GLU A 203 -13.59 -41.46 5.16
N ALA A 204 -12.41 -41.16 4.59
CA ALA A 204 -11.90 -41.97 3.49
C ALA A 204 -11.75 -43.42 3.96
N TRP A 205 -12.24 -44.33 3.15
CA TRP A 205 -12.06 -45.78 3.39
C TRP A 205 -10.56 -46.08 3.43
N THR A 206 -10.04 -46.38 4.60
CA THR A 206 -8.71 -46.99 4.73
C THR A 206 -8.85 -48.43 4.26
N VAL A 207 -8.30 -48.72 3.08
CA VAL A 207 -8.10 -50.11 2.64
C VAL A 207 -7.07 -50.72 3.59
N LYS A 208 -7.50 -51.76 4.33
CA LYS A 208 -6.64 -52.61 5.14
C LYS A 208 -5.76 -53.46 4.25
#